data_723ef29a887c4ef2a0932b85d2c0d56d
#
_entry.id   723ef29a887c4ef2a0932b85d2c0d56d
#
_cell.length_a   1.000
_cell.length_b   1.000
_cell.length_c   1.000
_cell.angle_alpha   90.00
_cell.angle_beta   90.00
_cell.angle_gamma   90.00
#
_symmetry.space_group_name_H-M   'P 1'
#
loop_
_entity.id
_entity.type
_entity.pdbx_description
1 polymer ?
#
loop_
_entity_poly.entity_id
_entity_poly.type
_entity_poly.pdbx_seq_one_letter_code
_entity_poly.pdbx_strand_id
1 'polypeptide(L)'
;PTMAPFCKDEEKYKVVEDLVKQVEELKNNSTRIDGQLITDVLTVNGVRFSLEDGSWGLIRASSNKPSLVVVTESPASDERKKKIFDFIDNLLQKTGKIGEYDQKI
;
A
#
# COMPACT_ATOMS: atom_id res chain seq x y z
N PRO A 1 6.65 10.27 -1.15
CA PRO A 1 7.86 9.48 -1.44
C PRO A 1 7.53 8.12 -2.02
N THR A 2 8.43 7.62 -2.84
CA THR A 2 8.30 6.32 -3.50
C THR A 2 9.29 5.35 -2.85
N MET A 3 8.80 4.18 -2.50
CA MET A 3 9.58 3.14 -1.85
C MET A 3 9.44 1.84 -2.64
N ALA A 4 10.48 1.03 -2.65
CA ALA A 4 10.49 -0.20 -3.45
C ALA A 4 11.01 -1.39 -2.63
N PRO A 5 10.11 -2.13 -1.98
CA PRO A 5 10.51 -3.35 -1.29
C PRO A 5 10.77 -4.46 -2.30
N PHE A 6 11.78 -5.27 -2.03
CA PHE A 6 12.08 -6.42 -2.86
C PHE A 6 10.91 -7.41 -2.84
N CYS A 7 10.56 -7.93 -4.01
CA CYS A 7 9.57 -9.00 -4.15
C CYS A 7 9.89 -9.76 -5.42
N LYS A 8 10.02 -11.07 -5.34
CA LYS A 8 10.41 -11.90 -6.50
C LYS A 8 9.46 -11.68 -7.67
N ASP A 9 10.00 -11.69 -8.89
CA ASP A 9 9.22 -11.50 -10.10
C ASP A 9 8.04 -12.46 -10.22
N GLU A 10 8.24 -13.73 -9.83
CA GLU A 10 7.18 -14.73 -9.90
C GLU A 10 6.11 -14.56 -8.83
N GLU A 11 6.31 -13.69 -7.86
CA GLU A 11 5.37 -13.49 -6.74
C GLU A 11 4.73 -12.11 -6.70
N LYS A 12 5.38 -11.10 -7.30
CA LYS A 12 4.96 -9.70 -7.11
C LYS A 12 3.54 -9.40 -7.56
N TYR A 13 3.09 -10.00 -8.65
CA TYR A 13 1.72 -9.75 -9.15
C TYR A 13 0.69 -10.41 -8.25
N LYS A 14 0.99 -11.59 -7.73
CA LYS A 14 0.10 -12.28 -6.80
C LYS A 14 -0.02 -11.54 -5.47
N VAL A 15 1.10 -11.01 -4.98
CA VAL A 15 1.10 -10.21 -3.76
C VAL A 15 0.20 -8.98 -3.93
N VAL A 16 0.35 -8.27 -5.05
CA VAL A 16 -0.48 -7.08 -5.31
C VAL A 16 -1.96 -7.47 -5.44
N GLU A 17 -2.25 -8.58 -6.12
CA GLU A 17 -3.62 -9.05 -6.25
C GLU A 17 -4.25 -9.34 -4.89
N ASP A 18 -3.50 -9.96 -3.98
CA ASP A 18 -3.96 -10.21 -2.62
C ASP A 18 -4.19 -8.90 -1.85
N LEU A 19 -3.32 -7.92 -2.02
CA LEU A 19 -3.47 -6.61 -1.40
C LEU A 19 -4.71 -5.87 -1.90
N VAL A 20 -5.00 -5.98 -3.20
CA VAL A 20 -6.22 -5.40 -3.77
C VAL A 20 -7.43 -5.92 -3.02
N LYS A 21 -7.52 -7.25 -2.87
CA LYS A 21 -8.65 -7.87 -2.18
C LYS A 21 -8.74 -7.45 -0.72
N GLN A 22 -7.62 -7.39 -0.04
CA GLN A 22 -7.59 -6.99 1.38
C GLN A 22 -8.03 -5.54 1.56
N VAL A 23 -7.57 -4.63 0.72
CA VAL A 23 -7.94 -3.21 0.82
C VAL A 23 -9.43 -3.02 0.52
N GLU A 24 -9.95 -3.71 -0.50
CA GLU A 24 -11.38 -3.65 -0.81
C GLU A 24 -12.23 -4.16 0.36
N GLU A 25 -11.79 -5.25 0.97
CA GLU A 25 -12.47 -5.82 2.12
C GLU A 25 -12.45 -4.86 3.32
N LEU A 26 -11.32 -4.22 3.58
CA LEU A 26 -11.21 -3.24 4.65
C LEU A 26 -12.13 -2.04 4.43
N LYS A 27 -12.25 -1.59 3.18
CA LYS A 27 -13.21 -0.52 2.84
C LYS A 27 -14.64 -0.96 3.13
N ASN A 28 -14.99 -2.17 2.68
CA ASN A 28 -16.35 -2.70 2.85
C ASN A 28 -16.70 -2.89 4.34
N ASN A 29 -15.72 -3.20 5.17
CA ASN A 29 -15.90 -3.40 6.60
C ASN A 29 -15.83 -2.09 7.39
N SER A 30 -15.62 -0.96 6.72
CA SER A 30 -15.47 0.35 7.36
C SER A 30 -14.31 0.38 8.36
N THR A 31 -13.24 -0.36 8.05
CA THR A 31 -12.03 -0.37 8.87
C THR A 31 -11.33 0.98 8.72
N ARG A 32 -10.89 1.54 9.85
CA ARG A 32 -10.21 2.84 9.85
C ARG A 32 -8.70 2.67 9.82
N ILE A 33 -8.03 3.55 9.08
CA ILE A 33 -6.57 3.65 9.06
C ILE A 33 -6.23 4.96 9.77
N ASP A 34 -5.58 4.86 10.92
CA ASP A 34 -5.24 6.03 11.74
C ASP A 34 -6.47 6.93 11.97
N GLY A 35 -7.62 6.29 12.27
CA GLY A 35 -8.86 7.00 12.55
C GLY A 35 -9.66 7.44 11.32
N GLN A 36 -9.15 7.19 10.10
CA GLN A 36 -9.78 7.64 8.86
C GLN A 36 -10.40 6.48 8.10
N LEU A 37 -11.61 6.68 7.58
CA LEU A 37 -12.24 5.69 6.70
C LEU A 37 -11.60 5.75 5.31
N ILE A 38 -11.58 4.59 4.64
CA ILE A 38 -11.21 4.52 3.23
C ILE A 38 -12.42 5.02 2.43
N THR A 39 -12.23 6.09 1.66
CA THR A 39 -13.32 6.70 0.89
C THR A 39 -13.38 6.22 -0.55
N ASP A 40 -12.26 5.76 -1.10
CA ASP A 40 -12.19 5.33 -2.48
C ASP A 40 -11.07 4.31 -2.66
N VAL A 41 -11.27 3.37 -3.60
CA VAL A 41 -10.28 2.35 -3.98
C VAL A 41 -10.26 2.26 -5.49
N LEU A 42 -9.07 2.45 -6.08
CA LEU A 42 -8.86 2.30 -7.51
C LEU A 42 -7.90 1.13 -7.71
N THR A 43 -8.22 0.25 -8.66
CA THR A 43 -7.48 -1.00 -8.85
C THR A 43 -6.82 -1.13 -10.22
N VAL A 44 -6.58 -0.03 -10.90
CA VAL A 44 -5.86 -0.03 -12.18
C VAL A 44 -4.37 -0.13 -11.88
N ASN A 45 -3.72 -1.20 -12.35
CA ASN A 45 -2.29 -1.44 -12.15
C ASN A 45 -1.87 -1.45 -10.68
N GLY A 46 -2.64 -2.17 -9.85
CA GLY A 46 -2.37 -2.26 -8.42
C GLY A 46 -3.56 -1.75 -7.63
N VAL A 47 -3.29 -1.19 -6.46
CA VAL A 47 -4.34 -0.63 -5.63
C VAL A 47 -3.93 0.74 -5.10
N ARG A 48 -4.81 1.70 -5.27
CA ARG A 48 -4.69 3.01 -4.65
C ARG A 48 -5.93 3.25 -3.80
N PHE A 49 -5.72 3.61 -2.55
CA PHE A 49 -6.83 3.93 -1.66
C PHE A 49 -6.69 5.34 -1.11
N SER A 50 -7.82 6.00 -0.93
CA SER A 50 -7.87 7.35 -0.41
C SER A 50 -8.60 7.37 0.93
N LEU A 51 -8.21 8.28 1.80
CA LEU A 51 -8.82 8.47 3.12
C LEU A 51 -9.63 9.76 3.17
N GLU A 52 -10.41 9.91 4.23
CA GLU A 52 -11.30 11.05 4.41
C GLU A 52 -10.60 12.41 4.33
N ASP A 53 -9.35 12.49 4.80
CA ASP A 53 -8.59 13.74 4.83
C ASP A 53 -7.81 14.03 3.53
N GLY A 54 -8.00 13.19 2.50
CA GLY A 54 -7.29 13.34 1.24
C GLY A 54 -5.95 12.62 1.19
N SER A 55 -5.53 11.98 2.26
CA SER A 55 -4.34 11.13 2.27
C SER A 55 -4.58 9.90 1.41
N TRP A 56 -3.51 9.32 0.87
CA TRP A 56 -3.66 8.13 0.02
C TRP A 56 -2.41 7.26 0.06
N GLY A 57 -2.61 5.99 -0.31
CA GLY A 57 -1.55 5.02 -0.46
C GLY A 57 -1.70 4.27 -1.76
N LEU A 58 -0.59 3.84 -2.33
CA LEU A 58 -0.53 3.09 -3.58
C LEU A 58 0.42 1.91 -3.42
N ILE A 59 0.00 0.76 -3.90
CA ILE A 59 0.88 -0.42 -4.02
C ILE A 59 0.69 -0.98 -5.43
N ARG A 60 1.80 -1.18 -6.15
CA ARG A 60 1.77 -1.85 -7.45
C ARG A 60 3.04 -2.65 -7.66
N ALA A 61 3.00 -3.59 -8.60
CA ALA A 61 4.19 -4.34 -8.98
C ALA A 61 5.05 -3.51 -9.93
N SER A 62 6.36 -3.53 -9.75
CA SER A 62 7.27 -2.93 -10.71
C SER A 62 7.25 -3.74 -12.00
N SER A 63 7.26 -3.06 -13.15
CA SER A 63 7.25 -3.75 -14.44
C SER A 63 8.61 -4.25 -14.87
N ASN A 64 9.69 -3.73 -14.28
CA ASN A 64 11.05 -4.01 -14.75
C ASN A 64 12.04 -4.44 -13.65
N LYS A 65 11.57 -4.60 -12.42
CA LYS A 65 12.43 -4.99 -11.29
C LYS A 65 11.70 -5.99 -10.40
N PRO A 66 12.45 -6.84 -9.65
CA PRO A 66 11.83 -7.72 -8.66
C PRO A 66 11.47 -6.93 -7.40
N SER A 67 10.53 -6.04 -7.54
CA SER A 67 10.10 -5.18 -6.44
C SER A 67 8.64 -4.75 -6.62
N LEU A 68 8.08 -4.25 -5.53
CA LEU A 68 6.84 -3.49 -5.56
C LEU A 68 7.17 -2.00 -5.56
N VAL A 69 6.18 -1.20 -5.86
CA VAL A 69 6.24 0.26 -5.73
C VAL A 69 5.21 0.63 -4.68
N VAL A 70 5.65 1.33 -3.64
CA VAL A 70 4.78 1.81 -2.56
C VAL A 70 4.91 3.32 -2.48
N VAL A 71 3.78 4.01 -2.52
CA VAL A 71 3.75 5.48 -2.40
C VAL A 71 2.71 5.84 -1.36
N THR A 72 3.07 6.74 -0.46
CA THR A 72 2.11 7.30 0.51
C THR A 72 2.24 8.82 0.52
N GLU A 73 1.10 9.51 0.58
CA GLU A 73 1.06 10.95 0.64
C GLU A 73 -0.06 11.43 1.54
N SER A 74 0.12 12.60 2.14
CA SER A 74 -0.89 13.18 3.01
C SER A 74 -0.84 14.71 2.94
N PRO A 75 -1.99 15.37 2.70
CA PRO A 75 -2.05 16.82 2.85
C PRO A 75 -2.14 17.25 4.32
N ALA A 76 -2.40 16.32 5.23
CA ALA A 76 -2.56 16.62 6.64
C ALA A 76 -1.22 16.76 7.37
N SER A 77 -0.33 15.77 7.24
CA SER A 77 0.95 15.79 7.96
C SER A 77 1.87 14.67 7.49
N ASP A 78 3.15 14.81 7.79
CA ASP A 78 4.14 13.75 7.57
C ASP A 78 3.87 12.56 8.49
N GLU A 79 3.35 12.82 9.68
CA GLU A 79 2.98 11.76 10.62
C GLU A 79 1.88 10.88 10.04
N ARG A 80 0.85 11.47 9.43
CA ARG A 80 -0.23 10.72 8.76
C ARG A 80 0.33 9.90 7.62
N LYS A 81 1.22 10.47 6.82
CA LYS A 81 1.87 9.79 5.72
C LYS A 81 2.61 8.54 6.21
N LYS A 82 3.35 8.66 7.31
CA LYS A 82 4.06 7.53 7.89
C LYS A 82 3.11 6.48 8.44
N LYS A 83 1.99 6.87 9.04
CA LYS A 83 0.98 5.92 9.54
C LYS A 83 0.37 5.10 8.41
N ILE A 84 0.14 5.71 7.26
CA ILE A 84 -0.33 5.00 6.08
C ILE A 84 0.72 4.01 5.60
N PHE A 85 1.99 4.42 5.58
CA PHE A 85 3.08 3.52 5.22
C PHE A 85 3.13 2.32 6.19
N ASP A 86 3.05 2.56 7.50
CA ASP A 86 3.08 1.48 8.49
C ASP A 86 1.94 0.49 8.27
N PHE A 87 0.76 1.00 7.92
CA PHE A 87 -0.39 0.16 7.61
C PHE A 87 -0.11 -0.74 6.39
N ILE A 88 0.41 -0.15 5.31
CA ILE A 88 0.75 -0.90 4.10
C ILE A 88 1.84 -1.93 4.40
N ASP A 89 2.88 -1.52 5.10
CA ASP A 89 3.99 -2.41 5.42
C ASP A 89 3.52 -3.61 6.26
N ASN A 90 2.61 -3.38 7.20
CA ASN A 90 2.03 -4.47 7.97
C ASN A 90 1.32 -5.50 7.08
N LEU A 91 0.55 -5.05 6.11
CA LEU A 91 -0.11 -5.94 5.17
C LEU A 91 0.91 -6.71 4.34
N LEU A 92 1.94 -6.04 3.86
CA LEU A 92 2.98 -6.66 3.04
C LEU A 92 3.79 -7.69 3.83
N GLN A 93 4.18 -7.36 5.06
CA GLN A 93 4.97 -8.29 5.87
C GLN A 93 4.21 -9.57 6.19
N LYS A 94 2.90 -9.50 6.32
CA LYS A 94 2.07 -10.68 6.57
C LYS A 94 2.09 -11.68 5.41
N THR A 95 2.43 -11.24 4.21
CA THR A 95 2.50 -12.15 3.06
C THR A 95 3.70 -13.10 3.15
N GLY A 96 4.74 -12.71 3.86
CA GLY A 96 5.99 -13.47 3.93
C GLY A 96 6.79 -13.42 2.63
N LYS A 97 6.44 -12.54 1.69
CA LYS A 97 7.05 -12.49 0.35
C LYS A 97 7.86 -11.22 0.11
N ILE A 98 7.99 -10.37 1.12
CA ILE A 98 8.60 -9.06 0.97
C ILE A 98 10.00 -9.04 1.59
N GLY A 99 10.97 -8.56 0.81
CA GLY A 99 12.33 -8.36 1.27
C GLY A 99 12.59 -6.92 1.70
N GLU A 100 13.83 -6.50 1.59
CA GLU A 100 14.23 -5.17 2.04
C GLU A 100 13.72 -4.07 1.11
N TYR A 101 13.47 -2.91 1.70
CA TYR A 101 13.15 -1.69 0.96
C TYR A 101 14.42 -0.99 0.51
N ASP A 102 14.36 -0.31 -0.64
CA ASP A 102 15.42 0.59 -1.07
C ASP A 102 15.52 1.80 -0.14
N GLN A 103 14.38 2.29 0.34
CA GLN A 103 14.29 3.37 1.34
C GLN A 103 12.93 3.29 2.05
N LYS A 104 12.87 3.88 3.22
CA LYS A 104 11.63 3.98 4.02
C LYS A 104 11.46 5.41 4.52
N ILE A 105 10.24 5.76 4.81
CA ILE A 105 9.95 7.02 5.49
C ILE A 105 9.92 6.85 7.00
#